data_b116027b8686dde9d52d83c7d56856b4
#
_entry.id   b116027b8686dde9d52d83c7d56856b4
#
_cell.length_a   1.000
_cell.length_b   1.000
_cell.length_c   1.000
_cell.angle_alpha   90.00
_cell.angle_beta   90.00
_cell.angle_gamma   90.00
#
_symmetry.space_group_name_H-M   'P 1'
#
loop_
_entity.id
_entity.type
_entity.pdbx_description
1 polymer ?
#
loop_
_entity_poly.entity_id
_entity_poly.type
_entity_poly.pdbx_seq_one_letter_code
_entity_poly.pdbx_strand_id
1 'polypeptide(L)'
;KLGKPRLGVLVSAGNIDSMVNHYTAGKKRRSDDVYAPGNKSGQRPDRATIVYCNRIREAFGGLPLIIGGIEASLRRFAHYDYWDDKIRRSILLDSKADLLIYGMGEKQIVEMADCLDSGMNVKDITYIPGTCYLSNSDDIDNSVIIPAFEECRDSKRAYADSCRIQYYEQNPYNGKTIVQKHGDKFLVQNPPEPPLSTTELDSVYSLPYMKNYHPMYEKD
;
A
#
# COMPACT_ATOMS: atom_id res chain seq x y z
N LYS A 1 5.43 -5.08 23.61
CA LYS A 1 5.86 -6.42 24.03
C LYS A 1 6.94 -7.02 23.12
N LEU A 2 6.96 -6.65 21.82
CA LEU A 2 7.94 -7.16 20.85
C LEU A 2 9.25 -6.36 20.80
N GLY A 3 9.29 -5.17 21.40
CA GLY A 3 10.44 -4.27 21.35
C GLY A 3 10.57 -3.54 20.01
N LYS A 4 11.72 -2.89 19.79
CA LYS A 4 12.04 -2.17 18.56
C LYS A 4 12.36 -3.19 17.44
N PRO A 5 11.70 -3.12 16.28
CA PRO A 5 12.02 -3.97 15.13
C PRO A 5 13.47 -3.76 14.64
N ARG A 6 14.10 -4.80 14.13
CA ARG A 6 15.49 -4.76 13.65
C ARG A 6 15.61 -4.16 12.25
N LEU A 7 14.82 -4.63 11.31
CA LEU A 7 14.91 -4.24 9.89
C LEU A 7 13.95 -3.11 9.53
N GLY A 8 12.71 -3.19 9.97
CA GLY A 8 11.66 -2.25 9.61
C GLY A 8 10.29 -2.74 10.04
N VAL A 9 9.24 -2.09 9.56
CA VAL A 9 7.85 -2.41 9.86
C VAL A 9 7.05 -2.49 8.56
N LEU A 10 6.31 -3.60 8.40
CA LEU A 10 5.32 -3.78 7.35
C LEU A 10 3.94 -3.43 7.90
N VAL A 11 3.19 -2.59 7.20
CA VAL A 11 1.88 -2.09 7.65
C VAL A 11 0.81 -2.32 6.59
N SER A 12 -0.31 -2.89 7.02
CA SER A 12 -1.54 -2.96 6.22
C SER A 12 -2.76 -2.62 7.07
N ALA A 13 -3.87 -2.30 6.43
CA ALA A 13 -5.16 -2.11 7.11
C ALA A 13 -5.84 -3.44 7.51
N GLY A 14 -5.27 -4.57 7.11
CA GLY A 14 -5.86 -5.90 7.24
C GLY A 14 -6.46 -6.41 5.93
N ASN A 15 -7.38 -7.36 5.99
CA ASN A 15 -7.92 -8.07 4.82
C ASN A 15 -8.69 -7.19 3.83
N ILE A 16 -9.20 -6.06 4.28
CA ILE A 16 -10.02 -5.15 3.47
C ILE A 16 -9.68 -3.70 3.82
N ASP A 17 -10.00 -2.80 2.91
CA ASP A 17 -9.95 -1.35 3.13
C ASP A 17 -10.78 -0.95 4.36
N SER A 18 -10.18 -0.17 5.26
CA SER A 18 -10.81 0.21 6.53
C SER A 18 -12.09 1.01 6.34
N MET A 19 -12.12 1.92 5.37
CA MET A 19 -13.30 2.75 5.10
C MET A 19 -14.45 1.92 4.51
N VAL A 20 -14.15 1.00 3.59
CA VAL A 20 -15.15 0.06 3.02
C VAL A 20 -15.69 -0.86 4.11
N ASN A 21 -14.84 -1.27 5.04
CA ASN A 21 -15.27 -2.12 6.15
C ASN A 21 -16.13 -1.37 7.18
N HIS A 22 -15.84 -0.10 7.44
CA HIS A 22 -16.54 0.69 8.47
C HIS A 22 -17.85 1.30 8.00
N TYR A 23 -18.00 1.54 6.70
CA TYR A 23 -19.13 2.28 6.17
C TYR A 23 -19.85 1.53 5.06
N THR A 24 -21.16 1.75 4.97
CA THR A 24 -21.97 1.32 3.84
C THR A 24 -21.77 2.27 2.65
N ALA A 25 -22.25 1.88 1.44
CA ALA A 25 -22.27 2.75 0.28
C ALA A 25 -23.10 4.05 0.53
N GLY A 26 -24.05 4.04 1.45
CA GLY A 26 -24.80 5.22 1.87
C GLY A 26 -24.09 6.06 2.95
N LYS A 27 -22.78 5.86 3.17
CA LYS A 27 -21.95 6.56 4.17
C LYS A 27 -22.40 6.37 5.62
N LYS A 28 -23.24 5.36 5.90
CA LYS A 28 -23.65 5.01 7.27
C LYS A 28 -22.64 4.05 7.88
N ARG A 29 -22.28 4.27 9.14
CA ARG A 29 -21.39 3.37 9.88
C ARG A 29 -22.05 2.00 10.04
N ARG A 30 -21.27 0.93 9.83
CA ARG A 30 -21.74 -0.44 10.07
C ARG A 30 -21.81 -0.73 11.57
N SER A 31 -22.75 -1.57 11.97
CA SER A 31 -22.92 -2.01 13.36
C SER A 31 -21.88 -3.04 13.78
N ASP A 32 -21.35 -3.79 12.83
CA ASP A 32 -20.45 -4.93 13.02
C ASP A 32 -19.20 -4.82 12.15
N ASP A 33 -18.14 -5.51 12.56
CA ASP A 33 -16.88 -5.65 11.84
C ASP A 33 -16.43 -7.12 11.92
N VAL A 34 -16.71 -7.88 10.87
CA VAL A 34 -16.37 -9.32 10.77
C VAL A 34 -14.88 -9.61 10.85
N TYR A 35 -14.02 -8.62 10.72
CA TYR A 35 -12.57 -8.74 10.84
C TYR A 35 -12.04 -8.24 12.21
N ALA A 36 -12.92 -7.84 13.11
CA ALA A 36 -12.56 -7.43 14.45
C ALA A 36 -12.92 -8.50 15.48
N PRO A 37 -12.17 -8.64 16.59
CA PRO A 37 -12.49 -9.57 17.66
C PRO A 37 -13.91 -9.38 18.21
N GLY A 38 -14.66 -10.46 18.29
CA GLY A 38 -16.06 -10.44 18.74
C GLY A 38 -17.00 -9.67 17.83
N ASN A 39 -16.65 -9.50 16.54
CA ASN A 39 -17.47 -8.81 15.53
C ASN A 39 -17.82 -7.36 15.89
N LYS A 40 -17.01 -6.70 16.72
CA LYS A 40 -17.28 -5.37 17.24
C LYS A 40 -16.76 -4.28 16.32
N SER A 41 -17.66 -3.44 15.82
CA SER A 41 -17.29 -2.26 15.02
C SER A 41 -16.54 -1.21 15.86
N GLY A 42 -15.76 -0.35 15.18
CA GLY A 42 -15.08 0.79 15.80
C GLY A 42 -13.77 0.49 16.52
N GLN A 43 -13.25 -0.72 16.45
CA GLN A 43 -11.95 -1.09 17.03
C GLN A 43 -10.77 -0.71 16.14
N ARG A 44 -10.99 -0.59 14.85
CA ARG A 44 -10.01 -0.07 13.87
C ARG A 44 -10.24 1.42 13.63
N PRO A 45 -9.17 2.21 13.40
CA PRO A 45 -9.33 3.60 12.98
C PRO A 45 -9.77 3.67 11.51
N ASP A 46 -10.43 4.76 11.15
CA ASP A 46 -10.65 5.12 9.75
C ASP A 46 -9.31 5.42 9.07
N ARG A 47 -9.15 5.01 7.81
CA ARG A 47 -7.88 5.11 7.07
C ARG A 47 -6.73 4.49 7.87
N ALA A 48 -6.94 3.25 8.27
CA ALA A 48 -6.13 2.55 9.27
C ALA A 48 -4.62 2.55 8.93
N THR A 49 -4.25 2.36 7.67
CA THR A 49 -2.85 2.38 7.23
C THR A 49 -2.15 3.67 7.62
N ILE A 50 -2.77 4.84 7.39
CA ILE A 50 -2.19 6.14 7.73
C ILE A 50 -2.03 6.29 9.24
N VAL A 51 -3.06 5.90 10.01
CA VAL A 51 -3.03 6.02 11.46
C VAL A 51 -1.96 5.10 12.07
N TYR A 52 -1.88 3.86 11.60
CA TYR A 52 -0.85 2.92 12.07
C TYR A 52 0.57 3.41 11.76
N CYS A 53 0.80 3.93 10.55
CA CYS A 53 2.09 4.50 10.18
C CYS A 53 2.49 5.68 11.08
N ASN A 54 1.57 6.59 11.35
CA ASN A 54 1.82 7.73 12.23
C ASN A 54 2.19 7.25 13.64
N ARG A 55 1.49 6.26 14.20
CA ARG A 55 1.80 5.68 15.51
C ARG A 55 3.16 5.00 15.56
N ILE A 56 3.54 4.32 14.48
CA ILE A 56 4.86 3.69 14.36
C ILE A 56 5.96 4.76 14.28
N ARG A 57 5.75 5.84 13.52
CA ARG A 57 6.70 6.95 13.46
C ARG A 57 6.88 7.65 14.80
N GLU A 58 5.80 7.83 15.56
CA GLU A 58 5.85 8.37 16.93
C GLU A 58 6.66 7.46 17.86
N ALA A 59 6.48 6.14 17.76
CA ALA A 59 7.13 5.18 18.66
C ALA A 59 8.58 4.89 18.30
N PHE A 60 8.94 4.82 17.01
CA PHE A 60 10.21 4.28 16.54
C PHE A 60 10.98 5.19 15.56
N GLY A 61 10.50 6.39 15.29
CA GLY A 61 11.24 7.40 14.51
C GLY A 61 11.67 6.92 13.12
N GLY A 62 12.97 6.81 12.90
CA GLY A 62 13.59 6.57 11.58
C GLY A 62 13.66 5.12 11.10
N LEU A 63 12.83 4.19 11.61
CA LEU A 63 12.80 2.83 11.07
C LEU A 63 12.22 2.80 9.65
N PRO A 64 12.72 1.91 8.77
CA PRO A 64 12.07 1.62 7.49
C PRO A 64 10.60 1.25 7.69
N LEU A 65 9.72 1.93 6.95
CA LEU A 65 8.27 1.76 7.04
C LEU A 65 7.70 1.48 5.65
N ILE A 66 7.23 0.27 5.46
CA ILE A 66 6.69 -0.22 4.20
C ILE A 66 5.19 -0.47 4.37
N ILE A 67 4.38 0.07 3.47
CA ILE A 67 2.93 -0.14 3.47
C ILE A 67 2.50 -1.06 2.34
N GLY A 68 1.41 -1.79 2.55
CA GLY A 68 0.86 -2.70 1.55
C GLY A 68 -0.60 -3.05 1.83
N GLY A 69 -1.08 -4.08 1.13
CA GLY A 69 -2.46 -4.53 1.19
C GLY A 69 -3.41 -3.68 0.33
N ILE A 70 -4.69 -4.03 0.35
CA ILE A 70 -5.71 -3.44 -0.54
C ILE A 70 -5.83 -1.92 -0.34
N GLU A 71 -5.88 -1.46 0.91
CA GLU A 71 -6.03 -0.03 1.21
C GLU A 71 -4.89 0.81 0.64
N ALA A 72 -3.65 0.36 0.78
CA ALA A 72 -2.50 1.05 0.22
C ALA A 72 -2.45 0.96 -1.31
N SER A 73 -2.70 -0.23 -1.87
CA SER A 73 -2.68 -0.47 -3.31
C SER A 73 -3.68 0.41 -4.07
N LEU A 74 -4.90 0.55 -3.55
CA LEU A 74 -5.94 1.37 -4.17
C LEU A 74 -5.67 2.88 -4.07
N ARG A 75 -4.84 3.31 -3.12
CA ARG A 75 -4.55 4.73 -2.83
C ARG A 75 -3.12 5.14 -3.17
N ARG A 76 -2.42 4.34 -3.99
CA ARG A 76 -1.01 4.61 -4.34
C ARG A 76 -0.80 5.87 -5.17
N PHE A 77 -1.75 6.22 -6.03
CA PHE A 77 -1.78 7.48 -6.81
C PHE A 77 -2.75 8.51 -6.22
N ALA A 78 -2.89 9.64 -6.89
CA ALA A 78 -4.03 10.51 -6.68
C ALA A 78 -5.33 9.71 -6.85
N HIS A 79 -6.19 9.74 -5.84
CA HIS A 79 -7.38 8.89 -5.79
C HIS A 79 -8.60 9.64 -5.29
N TYR A 80 -9.78 9.23 -5.74
CA TYR A 80 -11.04 9.77 -5.24
C TYR A 80 -11.40 9.14 -3.89
N ASP A 81 -11.46 9.97 -2.86
CA ASP A 81 -11.98 9.58 -1.54
C ASP A 81 -13.50 9.80 -1.52
N TYR A 82 -14.24 8.72 -1.65
CA TYR A 82 -15.69 8.71 -1.69
C TYR A 82 -16.34 9.33 -0.44
N TRP A 83 -15.75 9.15 0.73
CA TRP A 83 -16.31 9.62 2.00
C TRP A 83 -16.16 11.12 2.18
N ASP A 84 -15.02 11.66 1.77
CA ASP A 84 -14.72 13.10 1.84
C ASP A 84 -15.13 13.85 0.55
N ASP A 85 -15.59 13.13 -0.49
CA ASP A 85 -15.97 13.64 -1.81
C ASP A 85 -14.89 14.55 -2.44
N LYS A 86 -13.65 14.06 -2.42
CA LYS A 86 -12.50 14.80 -2.97
C LYS A 86 -11.40 13.90 -3.50
N ILE A 87 -10.57 14.46 -4.37
CA ILE A 87 -9.32 13.80 -4.76
C ILE A 87 -8.28 14.02 -3.65
N ARG A 88 -7.69 12.93 -3.18
CA ARG A 88 -6.57 12.90 -2.23
C ARG A 88 -5.27 12.54 -2.94
N ARG A 89 -4.16 12.98 -2.38
CA ARG A 89 -2.82 12.60 -2.86
C ARG A 89 -2.50 11.15 -2.48
N SER A 90 -1.40 10.63 -3.01
CA SER A 90 -0.92 9.29 -2.70
C SER A 90 -0.86 9.01 -1.19
N ILE A 91 -1.30 7.81 -0.80
CA ILE A 91 -1.21 7.33 0.59
C ILE A 91 0.25 7.24 1.06
N LEU A 92 1.22 7.05 0.16
CA LEU A 92 2.64 7.01 0.52
C LEU A 92 3.10 8.34 1.13
N LEU A 93 2.60 9.47 0.61
CA LEU A 93 2.84 10.79 1.17
C LEU A 93 2.08 11.02 2.49
N ASP A 94 0.81 10.61 2.55
CA ASP A 94 -0.04 10.84 3.73
C ASP A 94 0.39 9.99 4.92
N SER A 95 0.86 8.77 4.68
CA SER A 95 1.35 7.86 5.72
C SER A 95 2.79 8.13 6.16
N LYS A 96 3.56 8.91 5.37
CA LYS A 96 5.00 9.12 5.56
C LYS A 96 5.78 7.80 5.57
N ALA A 97 5.28 6.78 4.86
CA ALA A 97 6.01 5.55 4.65
C ALA A 97 7.14 5.74 3.62
N ASP A 98 8.11 4.85 3.65
CA ASP A 98 9.26 4.92 2.75
C ASP A 98 8.96 4.23 1.42
N LEU A 99 8.28 3.08 1.46
CA LEU A 99 7.92 2.27 0.30
C LEU A 99 6.46 1.79 0.40
N LEU A 100 5.88 1.48 -0.76
CA LEU A 100 4.58 0.85 -0.86
C LEU A 100 4.69 -0.38 -1.77
N ILE A 101 4.17 -1.53 -1.31
CA ILE A 101 3.98 -2.74 -2.10
C ILE A 101 2.53 -2.79 -2.56
N TYR A 102 2.31 -2.96 -3.86
CA TYR A 102 0.97 -3.12 -4.41
C TYR A 102 0.79 -4.48 -5.09
N GLY A 103 -0.44 -4.96 -5.13
CA GLY A 103 -0.74 -6.30 -5.64
C GLY A 103 -0.30 -7.42 -4.69
N MET A 104 0.19 -8.51 -5.25
CA MET A 104 0.74 -9.65 -4.53
C MET A 104 2.16 -9.30 -4.05
N GLY A 105 2.44 -9.44 -2.78
CA GLY A 105 3.67 -8.92 -2.15
C GLY A 105 4.66 -9.97 -1.68
N GLU A 106 4.46 -11.24 -2.00
CA GLU A 106 5.21 -12.37 -1.45
C GLU A 106 6.70 -12.29 -1.78
N LYS A 107 7.07 -12.03 -3.03
CA LYS A 107 8.48 -11.88 -3.46
C LYS A 107 9.07 -10.58 -2.94
N GLN A 108 8.35 -9.48 -3.07
CA GLN A 108 8.80 -8.15 -2.68
C GLN A 108 9.15 -8.07 -1.20
N ILE A 109 8.37 -8.72 -0.34
CA ILE A 109 8.64 -8.74 1.12
C ILE A 109 9.97 -9.41 1.42
N VAL A 110 10.26 -10.54 0.76
CA VAL A 110 11.52 -11.29 0.94
C VAL A 110 12.69 -10.46 0.43
N GLU A 111 12.61 -9.97 -0.80
CA GLU A 111 13.67 -9.17 -1.42
C GLU A 111 13.97 -7.88 -0.62
N MET A 112 12.93 -7.18 -0.16
CA MET A 112 13.11 -6.01 0.70
C MET A 112 13.77 -6.37 2.04
N ALA A 113 13.38 -7.49 2.64
CA ALA A 113 13.99 -7.93 3.89
C ALA A 113 15.48 -8.23 3.71
N ASP A 114 15.85 -8.88 2.61
CA ASP A 114 17.25 -9.21 2.28
C ASP A 114 18.06 -7.92 2.00
N CYS A 115 17.49 -6.95 1.26
CA CYS A 115 18.11 -5.65 1.05
C CYS A 115 18.38 -4.92 2.38
N LEU A 116 17.39 -4.87 3.25
CA LEU A 116 17.52 -4.21 4.55
C LEU A 116 18.47 -4.93 5.49
N ASP A 117 18.50 -6.27 5.45
CA ASP A 117 19.41 -7.07 6.28
C ASP A 117 20.86 -6.95 5.81
N SER A 118 21.09 -6.74 4.51
CA SER A 118 22.42 -6.42 3.95
C SER A 118 22.92 -5.00 4.30
N GLY A 119 22.08 -4.19 4.94
CA GLY A 119 22.40 -2.81 5.32
C GLY A 119 22.09 -1.76 4.25
N MET A 120 21.37 -2.12 3.19
CA MET A 120 20.92 -1.15 2.18
C MET A 120 19.95 -0.14 2.80
N ASN A 121 20.09 1.14 2.43
CA ASN A 121 19.14 2.15 2.86
C ASN A 121 17.78 1.94 2.15
N VAL A 122 16.69 2.02 2.88
CA VAL A 122 15.34 1.86 2.33
C VAL A 122 15.04 2.80 1.16
N LYS A 123 15.66 3.99 1.13
CA LYS A 123 15.51 4.97 0.04
C LYS A 123 16.20 4.56 -1.25
N ASP A 124 17.14 3.63 -1.18
CA ASP A 124 17.90 3.13 -2.35
C ASP A 124 17.22 1.90 -2.96
N ILE A 125 16.20 1.34 -2.29
CA ILE A 125 15.38 0.22 -2.78
C ILE A 125 14.32 0.78 -3.73
N THR A 126 14.72 1.09 -4.97
CA THR A 126 13.84 1.75 -5.96
C THR A 126 13.52 0.89 -7.17
N TYR A 127 14.06 -0.34 -7.24
CA TYR A 127 14.06 -1.18 -8.43
C TYR A 127 13.16 -2.41 -8.37
N ILE A 128 12.58 -2.72 -7.19
CA ILE A 128 11.77 -3.94 -7.00
C ILE A 128 10.43 -3.78 -7.74
N PRO A 129 10.03 -4.70 -8.64
CA PRO A 129 8.73 -4.68 -9.28
C PRO A 129 7.59 -4.75 -8.25
N GLY A 130 6.43 -4.20 -8.59
CA GLY A 130 5.27 -4.19 -7.67
C GLY A 130 5.40 -3.21 -6.51
N THR A 131 6.30 -2.23 -6.61
CA THR A 131 6.51 -1.23 -5.54
C THR A 131 6.30 0.19 -6.02
N CYS A 132 6.08 1.09 -5.05
CA CYS A 132 6.11 2.54 -5.26
C CYS A 132 7.04 3.20 -4.25
N TYR A 133 7.71 4.25 -4.69
CA TYR A 133 8.61 5.09 -3.88
C TYR A 133 8.47 6.57 -4.24
N LEU A 134 9.10 7.44 -3.46
CA LEU A 134 9.13 8.88 -3.74
C LEU A 134 10.50 9.31 -4.27
N SER A 135 10.49 10.02 -5.40
CA SER A 135 11.67 10.62 -6.04
C SER A 135 11.63 12.15 -5.95
N ASN A 136 12.80 12.77 -6.09
CA ASN A 136 12.94 14.22 -6.28
C ASN A 136 12.97 14.61 -7.79
N SER A 137 13.02 13.62 -8.70
CA SER A 137 13.08 13.80 -10.15
C SER A 137 12.05 12.93 -10.83
N ASP A 138 11.53 13.38 -11.96
CA ASP A 138 10.70 12.64 -12.90
C ASP A 138 11.52 12.02 -14.04
N ASP A 139 12.81 12.24 -14.07
CA ASP A 139 13.73 11.64 -15.05
C ASP A 139 13.99 10.17 -14.69
N ILE A 140 13.03 9.33 -15.03
CA ILE A 140 13.03 7.90 -14.79
C ILE A 140 12.95 7.17 -16.14
N ASP A 141 13.93 6.34 -16.40
CA ASP A 141 14.03 5.58 -17.64
C ASP A 141 12.76 4.74 -17.89
N ASN A 142 12.33 4.69 -19.16
CA ASN A 142 11.18 3.92 -19.62
C ASN A 142 9.90 4.18 -18.80
N SER A 143 9.66 5.44 -18.44
CA SER A 143 8.49 5.82 -17.65
C SER A 143 7.41 6.51 -18.49
N VAL A 144 6.19 6.54 -17.93
CA VAL A 144 5.06 7.32 -18.40
C VAL A 144 4.65 8.30 -17.31
N ILE A 145 4.66 9.58 -17.65
CA ILE A 145 4.20 10.64 -16.74
C ILE A 145 2.69 10.77 -16.90
N ILE A 146 1.98 10.69 -15.79
CA ILE A 146 0.52 10.88 -15.72
C ILE A 146 0.19 12.25 -15.15
N PRO A 147 -1.05 12.76 -15.35
CA PRO A 147 -1.49 14.03 -14.78
C PRO A 147 -1.15 14.15 -13.30
N ALA A 148 -0.59 15.30 -12.91
CA ALA A 148 -0.19 15.58 -11.54
C ALA A 148 -1.39 15.50 -10.56
N PHE A 149 -1.12 15.33 -9.28
CA PHE A 149 -2.17 15.33 -8.26
C PHE A 149 -3.02 16.59 -8.33
N GLU A 150 -2.40 17.77 -8.49
CA GLU A 150 -3.10 19.04 -8.57
C GLU A 150 -4.02 19.12 -9.79
N GLU A 151 -3.58 18.61 -10.94
CA GLU A 151 -4.41 18.53 -12.14
C GLU A 151 -5.57 17.56 -11.97
N CYS A 152 -5.32 16.40 -11.35
CA CYS A 152 -6.37 15.41 -11.04
C CYS A 152 -7.41 15.99 -10.07
N ARG A 153 -6.98 16.80 -9.10
CA ARG A 153 -7.86 17.46 -8.13
C ARG A 153 -8.77 18.48 -8.81
N ASP A 154 -8.23 19.26 -9.74
CA ASP A 154 -8.90 20.43 -10.31
C ASP A 154 -9.67 20.07 -11.61
N SER A 155 -9.41 18.90 -12.22
CA SER A 155 -10.03 18.46 -13.47
C SER A 155 -10.44 17.00 -13.47
N LYS A 156 -11.74 16.73 -13.59
CA LYS A 156 -12.28 15.37 -13.78
C LYS A 156 -11.69 14.67 -15.01
N ARG A 157 -11.38 15.43 -16.06
CA ARG A 157 -10.77 14.88 -17.28
C ARG A 157 -9.33 14.40 -17.01
N ALA A 158 -8.52 15.22 -16.35
CA ALA A 158 -7.16 14.82 -15.96
C ALA A 158 -7.17 13.59 -15.04
N TYR A 159 -8.11 13.52 -14.09
CA TYR A 159 -8.29 12.34 -13.25
C TYR A 159 -8.65 11.10 -14.06
N ALA A 160 -9.59 11.21 -15.01
CA ALA A 160 -9.96 10.10 -15.90
C ALA A 160 -8.79 9.64 -16.78
N ASP A 161 -8.01 10.57 -17.33
CA ASP A 161 -6.82 10.26 -18.13
C ASP A 161 -5.73 9.57 -17.27
N SER A 162 -5.52 10.02 -16.03
CA SER A 162 -4.64 9.36 -15.07
C SER A 162 -5.08 7.91 -14.81
N CYS A 163 -6.36 7.66 -14.53
CA CYS A 163 -6.90 6.32 -14.32
C CYS A 163 -6.76 5.45 -15.58
N ARG A 164 -6.99 6.00 -16.76
CA ARG A 164 -6.87 5.29 -18.04
C ARG A 164 -5.44 4.80 -18.27
N ILE A 165 -4.44 5.66 -18.04
CA ILE A 165 -3.02 5.28 -18.23
C ILE A 165 -2.65 4.22 -17.21
N GLN A 166 -3.01 4.37 -15.93
CA GLN A 166 -2.79 3.37 -14.90
C GLN A 166 -3.36 2.00 -15.29
N TYR A 167 -4.54 1.98 -15.92
CA TYR A 167 -5.18 0.74 -16.37
C TYR A 167 -4.37 0.05 -17.48
N TYR A 168 -3.85 0.79 -18.46
CA TYR A 168 -3.06 0.21 -19.54
C TYR A 168 -1.68 -0.28 -19.10
N GLU A 169 -1.08 0.37 -18.12
CA GLU A 169 0.26 0.02 -17.61
C GLU A 169 0.23 -1.04 -16.48
N GLN A 170 -0.88 -1.77 -16.32
CA GLN A 170 -0.99 -2.85 -15.32
C GLN A 170 -0.47 -4.21 -15.80
N ASN A 171 0.00 -4.31 -17.02
CA ASN A 171 0.50 -5.57 -17.56
C ASN A 171 1.91 -5.85 -17.01
N PRO A 172 2.13 -6.98 -16.28
CA PRO A 172 3.43 -7.28 -15.69
C PRO A 172 4.54 -7.60 -16.70
N TYR A 173 4.19 -7.85 -17.96
CA TYR A 173 5.18 -8.23 -18.98
C TYR A 173 5.64 -7.07 -19.87
N ASN A 174 4.84 -6.02 -20.00
CA ASN A 174 5.15 -4.88 -20.87
C ASN A 174 4.70 -3.51 -20.32
N GLY A 175 4.16 -3.48 -19.11
CA GLY A 175 3.83 -2.23 -18.43
C GLY A 175 5.08 -1.41 -18.13
N LYS A 176 4.94 -0.09 -18.19
CA LYS A 176 6.01 0.85 -17.90
C LYS A 176 5.95 1.34 -16.48
N THR A 177 7.04 1.91 -16.01
CA THR A 177 7.06 2.72 -14.79
C THR A 177 6.14 3.91 -14.95
N ILE A 178 5.32 4.19 -13.93
CA ILE A 178 4.41 5.35 -13.92
C ILE A 178 4.93 6.38 -12.95
N VAL A 179 4.96 7.65 -13.39
CA VAL A 179 5.38 8.77 -12.55
C VAL A 179 4.22 9.76 -12.41
N GLN A 180 3.91 10.14 -11.17
CA GLN A 180 2.92 11.17 -10.86
C GLN A 180 3.50 12.24 -9.95
N LYS A 181 3.39 13.49 -10.36
CA LYS A 181 3.83 14.63 -9.54
C LYS A 181 2.84 14.92 -8.40
N HIS A 182 3.38 15.19 -7.21
CA HIS A 182 2.64 15.62 -6.01
C HIS A 182 3.39 16.76 -5.33
N GLY A 183 3.09 17.99 -5.69
CA GLY A 183 3.85 19.15 -5.22
C GLY A 183 5.29 19.14 -5.72
N ASP A 184 6.24 19.06 -4.81
CA ASP A 184 7.70 19.00 -5.07
C ASP A 184 8.26 17.57 -5.14
N LYS A 185 7.42 16.56 -5.00
CA LYS A 185 7.81 15.14 -5.06
C LYS A 185 7.16 14.43 -6.24
N PHE A 186 7.80 13.35 -6.65
CA PHE A 186 7.29 12.46 -7.68
C PHE A 186 7.06 11.09 -7.05
N LEU A 187 5.83 10.60 -7.15
CA LEU A 187 5.53 9.21 -6.88
C LEU A 187 5.93 8.40 -8.11
N VAL A 188 6.77 7.41 -7.91
CA VAL A 188 7.20 6.46 -8.94
C VAL A 188 6.62 5.10 -8.62
N GLN A 189 5.89 4.51 -9.56
CA GLN A 189 5.41 3.13 -9.49
C GLN A 189 6.22 2.28 -10.46
N ASN A 190 6.95 1.31 -9.95
CA ASN A 190 7.59 0.27 -10.76
C ASN A 190 6.53 -0.59 -11.47
N PRO A 191 6.85 -1.24 -12.59
CA PRO A 191 5.93 -2.19 -13.23
C PRO A 191 5.43 -3.26 -12.25
N PRO A 192 4.25 -3.84 -12.48
CA PRO A 192 3.76 -4.94 -11.64
C PRO A 192 4.71 -6.14 -11.65
N GLU A 193 4.78 -6.85 -10.52
CA GLU A 193 5.45 -8.15 -10.47
C GLU A 193 4.68 -9.18 -11.31
N PRO A 194 5.35 -10.03 -12.09
CA PRO A 194 4.73 -11.18 -12.74
C PRO A 194 4.04 -12.11 -11.72
N PRO A 195 2.94 -12.77 -12.12
CA PRO A 195 2.26 -13.73 -11.26
C PRO A 195 3.22 -14.81 -10.75
N LEU A 196 2.99 -15.30 -9.53
CA LEU A 196 3.74 -16.43 -9.01
C LEU A 196 3.54 -17.66 -9.89
N SER A 197 4.63 -18.40 -10.14
CA SER A 197 4.55 -19.74 -10.70
C SER A 197 3.87 -20.69 -9.73
N THR A 198 3.38 -21.85 -10.20
CA THR A 198 2.78 -22.87 -9.34
C THR A 198 3.72 -23.28 -8.22
N THR A 199 5.01 -23.48 -8.50
CA THR A 199 6.00 -23.86 -7.50
C THR A 199 6.20 -22.79 -6.42
N GLU A 200 6.24 -21.51 -6.80
CA GLU A 200 6.34 -20.40 -5.85
C GLU A 200 5.09 -20.30 -4.98
N LEU A 201 3.91 -20.46 -5.59
CA LEU A 201 2.64 -20.44 -4.87
C LEU A 201 2.56 -21.62 -3.88
N ASP A 202 2.95 -22.82 -4.30
CA ASP A 202 3.00 -24.00 -3.42
C ASP A 202 3.97 -23.79 -2.26
N SER A 203 5.09 -23.10 -2.48
CA SER A 203 6.04 -22.75 -1.42
C SER A 203 5.39 -21.82 -0.39
N VAL A 204 4.61 -20.83 -0.82
CA VAL A 204 3.86 -19.94 0.08
C VAL A 204 2.83 -20.72 0.91
N TYR A 205 2.07 -21.61 0.26
CA TYR A 205 1.08 -22.46 0.97
C TYR A 205 1.72 -23.51 1.89
N SER A 206 2.98 -23.85 1.67
CA SER A 206 3.75 -24.79 2.51
C SER A 206 4.35 -24.15 3.77
N LEU A 207 4.26 -22.84 3.91
CA LEU A 207 4.69 -22.15 5.12
C LEU A 207 3.93 -22.69 6.36
N PRO A 208 4.55 -22.68 7.55
CA PRO A 208 4.00 -23.29 8.76
C PRO A 208 2.86 -22.48 9.37
N TYR A 209 1.82 -22.23 8.59
CA TYR A 209 0.59 -21.63 9.08
C TYR A 209 -0.16 -22.62 9.97
N MET A 210 -0.75 -22.12 11.05
CA MET A 210 -1.58 -22.93 11.94
C MET A 210 -2.82 -23.50 11.23
N LYS A 211 -3.29 -22.88 10.13
CA LYS A 211 -4.46 -23.28 9.33
C LYS A 211 -5.70 -23.49 10.19
N ASN A 212 -5.85 -22.68 11.24
CA ASN A 212 -6.91 -22.73 12.23
C ASN A 212 -7.34 -21.30 12.60
N TYR A 213 -8.48 -21.20 13.28
CA TYR A 213 -8.93 -19.92 13.84
C TYR A 213 -8.04 -19.46 15.00
N HIS A 214 -8.15 -18.18 15.34
CA HIS A 214 -7.36 -17.62 16.44
C HIS A 214 -7.77 -18.24 17.79
N PRO A 215 -6.82 -18.60 18.67
CA PRO A 215 -7.10 -19.29 19.95
C PRO A 215 -8.09 -18.57 20.88
N MET A 216 -8.30 -17.27 20.71
CA MET A 216 -9.31 -16.53 21.48
C MET A 216 -10.75 -17.04 21.27
N TYR A 217 -11.02 -17.77 20.17
CA TYR A 217 -12.32 -18.34 19.82
C TYR A 217 -12.47 -19.81 20.20
N GLU A 218 -11.49 -20.41 20.91
CA GLU A 218 -11.57 -21.81 21.33
C GLU A 218 -12.69 -22.11 22.33
N LYS A 219 -13.28 -21.06 22.91
CA LYS A 219 -14.35 -21.16 23.93
C LYS A 219 -15.72 -20.79 23.39
N ASP A 220 -15.82 -20.44 22.11
CA ASP A 220 -17.06 -20.13 21.43
C ASP A 220 -17.53 -21.35 20.61
#